data_2220c0d212016975d20073e7fb5c8472
#
_entry.id   2220c0d212016975d20073e7fb5c8472
#
_cell.length_a   1.000
_cell.length_b   1.000
_cell.length_c   1.000
_cell.angle_alpha   90.00
_cell.angle_beta   90.00
_cell.angle_gamma   90.00
#
_symmetry.space_group_name_H-M   'P 1'
#
loop_
_entity.id
_entity.type
_entity.pdbx_description
1 polymer ?
#
loop_
_entity_poly.entity_id
_entity_poly.type
_entity_poly.pdbx_seq_one_letter_code
_entity_poly.pdbx_strand_id
1 'polypeptide(L)'
;MQTIWTIGHSTRSGEDFNKILLAHRIEALVDVRSFPGSRRYPHFSKANLAESLNAICIQYRHAPLLGGRRQPKKDSHNTAWQNASFRAYADYMETEEFKSGLKDLLELAESSRTTIMCAEAVWWRCHRSLISDYLKATGHEVIHIIDAKKTEEHPYTSAARIVDGELSYRGLI
;
A
#
# COMPACT_ATOMS: atom_id res chain seq x y z
N MET A 1 3.37 9.02 15.77
CA MET A 1 2.35 8.16 15.13
C MET A 1 1.74 8.90 13.94
N GLN A 2 1.68 8.26 12.80
CA GLN A 2 1.05 8.79 11.59
C GLN A 2 -0.18 7.97 11.25
N THR A 3 -1.13 8.58 10.55
CA THR A 3 -2.25 7.85 9.93
C THR A 3 -1.97 7.74 8.43
N ILE A 4 -2.01 6.52 7.91
CA ILE A 4 -1.83 6.23 6.50
C ILE A 4 -3.12 5.63 5.96
N TRP A 5 -3.68 6.26 4.93
CA TRP A 5 -4.83 5.70 4.21
C TRP A 5 -4.35 4.75 3.12
N THR A 6 -5.21 3.84 2.70
CA THR A 6 -4.94 2.96 1.56
C THR A 6 -6.17 2.90 0.66
N ILE A 7 -5.94 2.76 -0.63
CA ILE A 7 -7.01 2.64 -1.62
C ILE A 7 -6.55 1.74 -2.77
N GLY A 8 -7.49 1.04 -3.39
CA GLY A 8 -7.28 0.36 -4.66
C GLY A 8 -8.03 1.08 -5.77
N HIS A 9 -7.38 1.34 -6.90
CA HIS A 9 -8.07 2.06 -7.98
C HIS A 9 -9.16 1.21 -8.64
N SER A 10 -8.99 -0.11 -8.68
CA SER A 10 -9.98 -1.04 -9.22
C SER A 10 -10.38 -0.67 -10.65
N THR A 11 -11.65 -0.87 -10.96
CA THR A 11 -12.25 -0.58 -12.27
C THR A 11 -12.96 0.77 -12.33
N ARG A 12 -12.71 1.63 -11.33
CA ARG A 12 -13.38 2.93 -11.22
C ARG A 12 -13.05 3.83 -12.41
N SER A 13 -13.97 4.75 -12.74
CA SER A 13 -13.64 5.87 -13.61
C SER A 13 -12.66 6.81 -12.89
N GLY A 14 -11.93 7.62 -13.66
CA GLY A 14 -11.05 8.63 -13.07
C GLY A 14 -11.83 9.64 -12.23
N GLU A 15 -13.01 10.03 -12.68
CA GLU A 15 -13.90 10.95 -11.96
C GLU A 15 -14.33 10.38 -10.61
N ASP A 16 -14.80 9.14 -10.58
CA ASP A 16 -15.23 8.48 -9.32
C ASP A 16 -14.06 8.30 -8.37
N PHE A 17 -12.90 7.92 -8.89
CA PHE A 17 -11.69 7.76 -8.08
C PHE A 17 -11.29 9.09 -7.42
N ASN A 18 -11.27 10.17 -8.20
CA ASN A 18 -10.94 11.50 -7.70
C ASN A 18 -11.95 11.98 -6.64
N LYS A 19 -13.24 11.72 -6.84
CA LYS A 19 -14.29 12.05 -5.85
C LYS A 19 -14.07 11.34 -4.52
N ILE A 20 -13.66 10.07 -4.57
CA ILE A 20 -13.37 9.30 -3.35
C ILE A 20 -12.20 9.92 -2.60
N LEU A 21 -11.11 10.25 -3.29
CA LEU A 21 -9.95 10.89 -2.67
C LEU A 21 -10.30 12.23 -2.04
N LEU A 22 -11.08 13.05 -2.73
CA LEU A 22 -11.52 14.35 -2.20
C LEU A 22 -12.47 14.19 -1.01
N ALA A 23 -13.36 13.20 -1.03
CA ALA A 23 -14.27 12.91 0.08
C ALA A 23 -13.51 12.58 1.37
N HIS A 24 -12.35 11.92 1.25
CA HIS A 24 -11.49 11.60 2.38
C HIS A 24 -10.39 12.64 2.61
N ARG A 25 -10.42 13.76 1.90
CA ARG A 25 -9.48 14.88 2.05
C ARG A 25 -8.03 14.48 1.84
N ILE A 26 -7.78 13.54 0.92
CA ILE A 26 -6.43 13.10 0.59
C ILE A 26 -5.67 14.23 -0.09
N GLU A 27 -4.44 14.46 0.35
CA GLU A 27 -3.56 15.51 -0.17
C GLU A 27 -2.40 14.95 -0.98
N ALA A 28 -2.02 13.69 -0.71
CA ALA A 28 -0.94 13.01 -1.43
C ALA A 28 -1.30 11.54 -1.65
N LEU A 29 -0.95 11.04 -2.83
CA LEU A 29 -1.12 9.64 -3.20
C LEU A 29 0.24 9.06 -3.55
N VAL A 30 0.59 7.99 -2.87
CA VAL A 30 1.82 7.21 -3.11
C VAL A 30 1.44 5.93 -3.85
N ASP A 31 1.88 5.83 -5.09
CA ASP A 31 1.59 4.71 -5.96
C ASP A 31 2.57 3.57 -5.69
N VAL A 32 2.08 2.50 -5.07
CA VAL A 32 2.88 1.33 -4.70
C VAL A 32 2.81 0.20 -5.72
N ARG A 33 2.33 0.49 -6.93
CA ARG A 33 2.40 -0.48 -8.03
C ARG A 33 3.83 -0.57 -8.54
N SER A 34 4.30 -1.78 -8.84
CA SER A 34 5.64 -1.94 -9.43
C SER A 34 5.72 -1.32 -10.82
N PHE A 35 4.68 -1.53 -11.62
CA PHE A 35 4.60 -1.05 -13.00
C PHE A 35 3.27 -0.31 -13.20
N PRO A 36 3.23 1.01 -13.01
CA PRO A 36 1.99 1.79 -13.10
C PRO A 36 1.62 2.14 -14.56
N GLY A 37 1.69 1.14 -15.43
CA GLY A 37 1.17 1.19 -16.78
C GLY A 37 -0.06 0.32 -16.88
N SER A 38 -1.21 0.88 -17.20
CA SER A 38 -2.44 0.12 -17.35
C SER A 38 -2.92 0.21 -18.80
N ARG A 39 -2.91 -0.92 -19.51
CA ARG A 39 -3.50 -1.02 -20.85
C ARG A 39 -5.02 -1.08 -20.77
N ARG A 40 -5.53 -1.73 -19.72
CA ARG A 40 -6.97 -1.93 -19.52
C ARG A 40 -7.66 -0.68 -18.98
N TYR A 41 -6.96 0.08 -18.14
CA TYR A 41 -7.47 1.32 -17.53
C TYR A 41 -6.45 2.45 -17.74
N PRO A 42 -6.37 3.00 -18.99
CA PRO A 42 -5.34 3.98 -19.33
C PRO A 42 -5.37 5.25 -18.48
N HIS A 43 -6.54 5.61 -17.93
CA HIS A 43 -6.67 6.75 -17.02
C HIS A 43 -5.95 6.55 -15.70
N PHE A 44 -5.56 5.32 -15.35
CA PHE A 44 -4.74 5.02 -14.18
C PHE A 44 -3.27 4.75 -14.53
N SER A 45 -2.83 4.99 -15.76
CA SER A 45 -1.41 4.98 -16.08
C SER A 45 -0.70 6.08 -15.31
N LYS A 46 0.59 5.89 -15.02
CA LYS A 46 1.38 6.84 -14.22
C LYS A 46 1.21 8.28 -14.67
N ALA A 47 1.41 8.55 -15.96
CA ALA A 47 1.34 9.91 -16.51
C ALA A 47 -0.07 10.50 -16.41
N ASN A 48 -1.09 9.73 -16.79
CA ASN A 48 -2.48 10.20 -16.76
C ASN A 48 -2.99 10.40 -15.34
N LEU A 49 -2.63 9.49 -14.42
CA LEU A 49 -3.03 9.61 -13.03
C LEU A 49 -2.34 10.82 -12.37
N ALA A 50 -1.05 11.03 -12.62
CA ALA A 50 -0.31 12.16 -12.07
C ALA A 50 -0.93 13.49 -12.54
N GLU A 51 -1.28 13.58 -13.82
CA GLU A 51 -1.93 14.78 -14.38
C GLU A 51 -3.31 15.01 -13.77
N SER A 52 -4.13 13.97 -13.69
CA SER A 52 -5.47 14.01 -13.11
C SER A 52 -5.46 14.47 -11.66
N LEU A 53 -4.56 13.92 -10.85
CA LEU A 53 -4.43 14.27 -9.44
C LEU A 53 -3.87 15.68 -9.24
N ASN A 54 -2.90 16.07 -10.04
CA ASN A 54 -2.35 17.42 -9.99
C ASN A 54 -3.42 18.49 -10.27
N ALA A 55 -4.34 18.20 -11.19
CA ALA A 55 -5.45 19.10 -11.52
C ALA A 55 -6.39 19.37 -10.33
N ILE A 56 -6.45 18.47 -9.36
CA ILE A 56 -7.25 18.62 -8.14
C ILE A 56 -6.39 18.82 -6.88
N CYS A 57 -5.15 19.26 -7.09
CA CYS A 57 -4.19 19.57 -6.00
C CYS A 57 -3.83 18.40 -5.10
N ILE A 58 -3.82 17.20 -5.64
CA ILE A 58 -3.31 16.00 -4.94
C ILE A 58 -1.93 15.66 -5.51
N GLN A 59 -0.92 15.62 -4.64
CA GLN A 59 0.43 15.26 -5.02
C GLN A 59 0.49 13.77 -5.38
N TYR A 60 1.08 13.44 -6.53
CA TYR A 60 1.34 12.06 -6.94
C TYR A 60 2.81 11.72 -6.78
N ARG A 61 3.10 10.58 -6.18
CA ARG A 61 4.44 9.98 -6.14
C ARG A 61 4.37 8.51 -6.49
N HIS A 62 5.22 8.06 -7.40
CA HIS A 62 5.47 6.64 -7.59
C HIS A 62 6.54 6.17 -6.62
N ALA A 63 6.27 5.08 -5.90
CA ALA A 63 7.20 4.49 -4.92
C ALA A 63 7.60 3.07 -5.35
N PRO A 64 8.53 2.92 -6.31
CA PRO A 64 8.94 1.59 -6.78
C PRO A 64 9.58 0.75 -5.68
N LEU A 65 10.18 1.37 -4.67
CA LEU A 65 10.73 0.66 -3.51
C LEU A 65 9.65 -0.03 -2.66
N LEU A 66 8.39 0.36 -2.81
CA LEU A 66 7.25 -0.30 -2.17
C LEU A 66 6.46 -1.20 -3.12
N GLY A 67 6.91 -1.32 -4.36
CA GLY A 67 6.25 -2.14 -5.38
C GLY A 67 6.14 -3.62 -5.02
N GLY A 68 5.09 -4.28 -5.49
CA GLY A 68 4.71 -5.62 -5.04
C GLY A 68 5.41 -6.80 -5.73
N ARG A 69 6.09 -6.57 -6.85
CA ARG A 69 6.72 -7.67 -7.59
C ARG A 69 8.15 -7.92 -7.09
N ARG A 70 8.32 -9.02 -6.35
CA ARG A 70 9.60 -9.41 -5.78
C ARG A 70 9.90 -10.87 -6.06
N GLN A 71 11.19 -11.23 -6.01
CA GLN A 71 11.63 -12.60 -6.24
C GLN A 71 11.56 -13.40 -4.94
N PRO A 72 10.95 -14.61 -4.97
CA PRO A 72 10.92 -15.45 -3.78
C PRO A 72 12.31 -16.01 -3.45
N LYS A 73 12.61 -16.09 -2.15
CA LYS A 73 13.81 -16.76 -1.66
C LYS A 73 13.51 -18.25 -1.43
N LYS A 74 14.47 -19.11 -1.76
CA LYS A 74 14.32 -20.57 -1.55
C LYS A 74 14.26 -20.93 -0.07
N ASP A 75 14.94 -20.17 0.77
CA ASP A 75 15.08 -20.39 2.20
C ASP A 75 14.23 -19.43 3.04
N SER A 76 13.15 -18.91 2.47
CA SER A 76 12.27 -17.99 3.18
C SER A 76 11.74 -18.58 4.48
N HIS A 77 11.90 -17.83 5.57
CA HIS A 77 11.30 -18.16 6.86
C HIS A 77 9.88 -17.62 7.04
N ASN A 78 9.39 -16.84 6.07
CA ASN A 78 8.06 -16.20 6.12
C ASN A 78 6.96 -17.17 5.70
N THR A 79 6.95 -18.34 6.31
CA THR A 79 6.15 -19.49 5.90
C THR A 79 4.68 -19.41 6.32
N ALA A 80 4.31 -18.44 7.13
CA ALA A 80 2.90 -18.16 7.44
C ALA A 80 2.14 -17.73 6.17
N TRP A 81 2.81 -17.14 5.20
CA TRP A 81 2.27 -16.83 3.88
C TRP A 81 2.37 -18.05 2.96
N GLN A 82 1.24 -18.65 2.62
CA GLN A 82 1.19 -19.75 1.66
C GLN A 82 1.29 -19.25 0.22
N ASN A 83 0.77 -18.05 -0.05
CA ASN A 83 0.90 -17.43 -1.37
C ASN A 83 2.36 -17.03 -1.61
N ALA A 84 2.95 -17.56 -2.69
CA ALA A 84 4.36 -17.35 -3.02
C ALA A 84 4.71 -15.87 -3.26
N SER A 85 3.81 -15.11 -3.86
CA SER A 85 4.02 -13.67 -4.10
C SER A 85 4.06 -12.87 -2.80
N PHE A 86 3.18 -13.19 -1.86
CA PHE A 86 3.15 -12.52 -0.55
C PHE A 86 4.33 -12.93 0.31
N ARG A 87 4.74 -14.19 0.23
CA ARG A 87 5.97 -14.65 0.92
C ARG A 87 7.20 -13.93 0.38
N ALA A 88 7.30 -13.77 -0.94
CA ALA A 88 8.38 -13.02 -1.57
C ALA A 88 8.39 -11.55 -1.13
N TYR A 89 7.22 -10.95 -1.01
CA TYR A 89 7.11 -9.58 -0.51
C TYR A 89 7.50 -9.48 0.97
N ALA A 90 7.09 -10.44 1.79
CA ALA A 90 7.51 -10.50 3.20
C ALA A 90 9.04 -10.59 3.32
N ASP A 91 9.70 -11.37 2.47
CA ASP A 91 11.16 -11.42 2.40
C ASP A 91 11.75 -10.05 2.03
N TYR A 92 11.15 -9.38 1.06
CA TYR A 92 11.57 -8.04 0.63
C TYR A 92 11.44 -7.00 1.76
N MET A 93 10.43 -7.12 2.61
CA MET A 93 10.20 -6.20 3.73
C MET A 93 11.33 -6.20 4.76
N GLU A 94 12.20 -7.21 4.74
CA GLU A 94 13.38 -7.29 5.61
C GLU A 94 14.58 -6.52 5.04
N THR A 95 14.47 -5.98 3.83
CA THR A 95 15.58 -5.27 3.16
C THR A 95 15.63 -3.79 3.53
N GLU A 96 16.81 -3.19 3.36
CA GLU A 96 16.99 -1.75 3.56
C GLU A 96 16.25 -0.92 2.51
N GLU A 97 16.08 -1.45 1.28
CA GLU A 97 15.33 -0.81 0.20
C GLU A 97 13.87 -0.59 0.60
N PHE A 98 13.22 -1.60 1.17
CA PHE A 98 11.85 -1.47 1.68
C PHE A 98 11.78 -0.42 2.78
N LYS A 99 12.69 -0.47 3.74
CA LYS A 99 12.72 0.48 4.85
C LYS A 99 12.93 1.91 4.37
N SER A 100 13.76 2.11 3.34
CA SER A 100 13.96 3.40 2.70
C SER A 100 12.68 3.91 2.03
N GLY A 101 11.99 3.06 1.29
CA GLY A 101 10.70 3.42 0.68
C GLY A 101 9.64 3.78 1.71
N LEU A 102 9.62 3.05 2.81
CA LEU A 102 8.68 3.31 3.91
C LEU A 102 9.01 4.63 4.62
N LYS A 103 10.28 4.93 4.81
CA LYS A 103 10.73 6.21 5.38
C LYS A 103 10.24 7.39 4.54
N ASP A 104 10.38 7.31 3.22
CA ASP A 104 9.91 8.36 2.31
C ASP A 104 8.39 8.56 2.42
N LEU A 105 7.65 7.47 2.52
CA LEU A 105 6.20 7.50 2.74
C LEU A 105 5.85 8.22 4.05
N LEU A 106 6.51 7.87 5.13
CA LEU A 106 6.24 8.44 6.45
C LEU A 106 6.63 9.91 6.54
N GLU A 107 7.71 10.31 5.89
CA GLU A 107 8.10 11.73 5.79
C GLU A 107 7.04 12.55 5.06
N LEU A 108 6.51 12.04 3.97
CA LEU A 108 5.41 12.70 3.25
C LEU A 108 4.17 12.81 4.13
N ALA A 109 3.86 11.78 4.89
CA ALA A 109 2.69 11.74 5.77
C ALA A 109 2.78 12.69 6.95
N GLU A 110 3.97 13.18 7.30
CA GLU A 110 4.11 14.20 8.36
C GLU A 110 3.45 15.52 7.98
N SER A 111 3.45 15.87 6.69
CA SER A 111 2.95 17.15 6.21
C SER A 111 1.69 17.05 5.35
N SER A 112 1.29 15.85 4.95
CA SER A 112 0.18 15.64 4.02
C SER A 112 -0.66 14.45 4.44
N ARG A 113 -1.97 14.58 4.27
CA ARG A 113 -2.91 13.46 4.43
C ARG A 113 -2.71 12.50 3.26
N THR A 114 -2.04 11.37 3.52
CA THR A 114 -1.45 10.52 2.49
C THR A 114 -2.14 9.16 2.40
N THR A 115 -2.43 8.74 1.17
CA THR A 115 -2.89 7.37 0.88
C THR A 115 -1.85 6.63 0.04
N ILE A 116 -1.66 5.35 0.31
CA ILE A 116 -0.99 4.44 -0.63
C ILE A 116 -2.05 3.85 -1.57
N MET A 117 -1.67 3.56 -2.81
CA MET A 117 -2.60 3.05 -3.82
C MET A 117 -2.00 1.86 -4.56
N CYS A 118 -2.81 0.82 -4.73
CA CYS A 118 -2.54 -0.29 -5.65
C CYS A 118 -3.69 -0.44 -6.65
N ALA A 119 -3.63 -1.47 -7.50
CA ALA A 119 -4.68 -1.75 -8.50
C ALA A 119 -5.88 -2.50 -7.92
N GLU A 120 -5.67 -3.34 -6.92
CA GLU A 120 -6.70 -4.22 -6.36
C GLU A 120 -7.72 -3.46 -5.50
N ALA A 121 -9.01 -3.75 -5.71
CA ALA A 121 -10.08 -3.12 -4.95
C ALA A 121 -10.00 -3.44 -3.46
N VAL A 122 -9.75 -4.71 -3.13
CA VAL A 122 -9.72 -5.19 -1.74
C VAL A 122 -8.29 -5.29 -1.23
N TRP A 123 -8.06 -4.75 -0.04
CA TRP A 123 -6.70 -4.61 0.51
C TRP A 123 -6.01 -5.96 0.75
N TRP A 124 -6.78 -7.03 1.04
CA TRP A 124 -6.21 -8.35 1.36
C TRP A 124 -5.73 -9.15 0.15
N ARG A 125 -5.96 -8.67 -1.07
CA ARG A 125 -5.54 -9.34 -2.31
C ARG A 125 -4.27 -8.79 -2.92
N CYS A 126 -3.63 -7.83 -2.28
CA CYS A 126 -2.37 -7.29 -2.78
C CYS A 126 -1.38 -7.03 -1.63
N HIS A 127 -0.15 -6.69 -2.01
CA HIS A 127 0.93 -6.39 -1.06
C HIS A 127 0.64 -5.19 -0.15
N ARG A 128 -0.39 -4.43 -0.43
CA ARG A 128 -0.89 -3.37 0.44
C ARG A 128 -1.23 -3.90 1.84
N SER A 129 -1.66 -5.16 1.93
CA SER A 129 -1.92 -5.82 3.21
C SER A 129 -0.66 -5.98 4.06
N LEU A 130 0.47 -6.32 3.44
CA LEU A 130 1.74 -6.48 4.13
C LEU A 130 2.34 -5.13 4.56
N ILE A 131 2.27 -4.13 3.69
CA ILE A 131 2.67 -2.75 4.05
C ILE A 131 1.86 -2.29 5.26
N SER A 132 0.55 -2.55 5.25
CA SER A 132 -0.35 -2.18 6.34
C SER A 132 -0.02 -2.89 7.65
N ASP A 133 0.30 -4.17 7.62
CA ASP A 133 0.77 -4.92 8.78
C ASP A 133 2.03 -4.28 9.37
N TYR A 134 2.99 -3.94 8.53
CA TYR A 134 4.24 -3.32 8.97
C TYR A 134 4.01 -1.96 9.63
N LEU A 135 3.21 -1.11 8.99
CA LEU A 135 2.89 0.20 9.52
C LEU A 135 2.19 0.09 10.87
N LYS A 136 1.22 -0.80 10.99
CA LYS A 136 0.50 -1.03 12.25
C LYS A 136 1.44 -1.56 13.34
N ALA A 137 2.30 -2.51 13.00
CA ALA A 137 3.27 -3.09 13.94
C ALA A 137 4.28 -2.06 14.46
N THR A 138 4.57 -1.03 13.66
CA THR A 138 5.49 0.04 14.04
C THR A 138 4.80 1.26 14.67
N GLY A 139 3.51 1.13 15.03
CA GLY A 139 2.79 2.13 15.82
C GLY A 139 2.01 3.16 15.03
N HIS A 140 1.79 2.93 13.74
CA HIS A 140 0.99 3.81 12.89
C HIS A 140 -0.44 3.30 12.76
N GLU A 141 -1.37 4.22 12.49
CA GLU A 141 -2.75 3.87 12.16
C GLU A 141 -2.88 3.68 10.66
N VAL A 142 -3.58 2.62 10.24
CA VAL A 142 -3.83 2.35 8.82
C VAL A 142 -5.32 2.24 8.58
N ILE A 143 -5.84 3.02 7.65
CA ILE A 143 -7.25 3.08 7.30
C ILE A 143 -7.44 2.78 5.83
N HIS A 144 -8.19 1.73 5.53
CA HIS A 144 -8.54 1.34 4.17
C HIS A 144 -9.76 2.13 3.69
N ILE A 145 -9.61 2.86 2.59
CA ILE A 145 -10.72 3.54 1.93
C ILE A 145 -11.45 2.53 1.05
N ILE A 146 -12.73 2.31 1.33
CA ILE A 146 -13.58 1.39 0.56
C ILE A 146 -14.33 2.16 -0.52
N ASP A 147 -14.98 3.27 -0.14
CA ASP A 147 -15.68 4.18 -1.04
C ASP A 147 -15.69 5.60 -0.46
N ALA A 148 -16.47 6.51 -1.04
CA ALA A 148 -16.53 7.89 -0.58
C ALA A 148 -17.03 8.07 0.88
N LYS A 149 -17.73 7.07 1.41
CA LYS A 149 -18.33 7.15 2.76
C LYS A 149 -17.78 6.12 3.73
N LYS A 150 -17.22 5.02 3.22
CA LYS A 150 -16.86 3.85 4.02
C LYS A 150 -15.37 3.68 4.10
N THR A 151 -14.88 3.49 5.32
CA THR A 151 -13.49 3.10 5.62
C THR A 151 -13.47 1.91 6.56
N GLU A 152 -12.34 1.25 6.63
CA GLU A 152 -12.09 0.14 7.55
C GLU A 152 -10.69 0.31 8.16
N GLU A 153 -10.60 0.26 9.47
CA GLU A 153 -9.29 0.22 10.13
C GLU A 153 -8.63 -1.13 9.86
N HIS A 154 -7.33 -1.11 9.52
CA HIS A 154 -6.60 -2.32 9.17
C HIS A 154 -6.54 -3.30 10.35
N PRO A 155 -7.14 -4.49 10.26
CA PRO A 155 -6.82 -5.58 11.17
C PRO A 155 -5.52 -6.23 10.72
N TYR A 156 -4.74 -6.81 11.61
CA TYR A 156 -3.62 -7.62 11.15
C TYR A 156 -4.10 -8.74 10.23
N THR A 157 -3.32 -9.04 9.19
CA THR A 157 -3.60 -10.23 8.36
C THR A 157 -3.51 -11.49 9.20
N SER A 158 -4.15 -12.57 8.75
CA SER A 158 -4.11 -13.85 9.46
C SER A 158 -2.70 -14.45 9.57
N ALA A 159 -1.80 -14.06 8.67
CA ALA A 159 -0.40 -14.50 8.68
C ALA A 159 0.47 -13.74 9.69
N ALA A 160 0.03 -12.55 10.11
CA ALA A 160 0.83 -11.67 10.96
C ALA A 160 0.79 -12.09 12.43
N ARG A 161 1.94 -11.99 13.07
CA ARG A 161 2.07 -12.13 14.52
C ARG A 161 3.01 -11.07 15.03
N ILE A 162 2.81 -10.64 16.26
CA ILE A 162 3.74 -9.77 16.95
C ILE A 162 4.52 -10.61 17.94
N VAL A 163 5.82 -10.70 17.71
CA VAL A 163 6.76 -11.47 18.55
C VAL A 163 7.82 -10.51 19.06
N ASP A 164 7.93 -10.38 20.38
CA ASP A 164 8.86 -9.45 21.03
C ASP A 164 8.72 -8.00 20.52
N GLY A 165 7.48 -7.59 20.22
CA GLY A 165 7.17 -6.25 19.73
C GLY A 165 7.40 -6.04 18.25
N GLU A 166 7.80 -7.07 17.51
CA GLU A 166 8.07 -6.97 16.07
C GLU A 166 7.14 -7.85 15.25
N LEU A 167 6.85 -7.40 14.02
CA LEU A 167 6.07 -8.17 13.07
C LEU A 167 6.83 -9.43 12.65
N SER A 168 6.13 -10.56 12.66
CA SER A 168 6.67 -11.84 12.21
C SER A 168 5.68 -12.56 11.31
N TYR A 169 6.17 -13.13 10.23
CA TYR A 169 5.43 -14.02 9.34
C TYR A 169 5.96 -15.45 9.38
N ARG A 170 6.71 -15.79 10.41
CA ARG A 170 7.17 -17.17 10.61
C ARG A 170 5.98 -18.06 10.91
N GLY A 171 5.90 -19.18 10.18
CA GLY A 171 4.88 -20.20 10.46
C GLY A 171 5.14 -20.89 11.79
N LEU A 172 4.09 -21.50 12.32
CA LEU A 172 4.24 -22.42 13.45
C LEU A 172 4.94 -23.69 12.97
N ILE A 173 5.96 -24.13 13.71
CA ILE A 173 6.59 -25.43 13.51
C ILE A 173 5.74 -26.49 14.22
#